data_a8e44dedaa150c0c761327678ca09c52
#
_entry.id   a8e44dedaa150c0c761327678ca09c52
#
_cell.length_a   1.000
_cell.length_b   1.000
_cell.length_c   1.000
_cell.angle_alpha   90.00
_cell.angle_beta   90.00
_cell.angle_gamma   90.00
#
_symmetry.space_group_name_H-M   'P 1'
#
loop_
_entity.id
_entity.type
_entity.pdbx_description
1 polymer ?
#
loop_
_entity_poly.entity_id
_entity_poly.type
_entity_poly.pdbx_seq_one_letter_code
_entity_poly.pdbx_strand_id
1 'polypeptide(L)'
;MEFINVGDIVSVPFNVACGRCRTCRAGDTGVCLTVNPGLPGGAYGYVDMGGWIGGQARYVMTPYADFNLLKFPDRDQALAKIRDLTMLSDILPTGFHAAVKAQVGAGSIVYVAGCGPVGLAAAASARLLGAAVVMIGDMNKERLAHAKEVGFEPIDLNSHDRIGELIEAVIGEPVVDCFIDAVGFEAKGHGGAEQPAVVLNQAMDVTRYAGSIGIPGLYVTKDPGSHDKQSAKGALSLNFGLGWSKSQSFHTGQTPVLRYNRQLMQAILHDRIPIAKIVNAQVISLEDAPKGYVDFDKGEAVKFVLDPHGTVAKAA
;
A
#
# COMPACT_ATOMS: atom_id res chain seq x y z
N MET A 1 -6.70 -29.72 -4.77
CA MET A 1 -6.48 -28.91 -3.56
C MET A 1 -6.36 -29.86 -2.40
N GLU A 2 -5.32 -29.71 -1.61
CA GLU A 2 -5.03 -30.61 -0.46
C GLU A 2 -5.40 -29.95 0.87
N PHE A 3 -5.29 -28.59 0.94
CA PHE A 3 -5.42 -27.85 2.19
C PHE A 3 -6.67 -26.96 2.26
N ILE A 4 -7.36 -26.75 1.15
CA ILE A 4 -8.53 -25.88 1.04
C ILE A 4 -9.76 -26.72 0.69
N ASN A 5 -10.85 -26.52 1.44
CA ASN A 5 -12.12 -27.22 1.27
C ASN A 5 -13.23 -26.23 0.87
N VAL A 6 -14.28 -26.76 0.26
CA VAL A 6 -15.50 -25.97 0.01
C VAL A 6 -16.11 -25.50 1.32
N GLY A 7 -16.37 -24.21 1.41
CA GLY A 7 -16.89 -23.57 2.63
C GLY A 7 -15.84 -22.89 3.51
N ASP A 8 -14.54 -23.08 3.22
CA ASP A 8 -13.47 -22.34 3.91
C ASP A 8 -13.53 -20.85 3.57
N ILE A 9 -13.31 -20.02 4.56
CA ILE A 9 -13.09 -18.56 4.37
C ILE A 9 -11.60 -18.36 4.13
N VAL A 10 -11.27 -17.64 3.05
CA VAL A 10 -9.89 -17.46 2.60
C VAL A 10 -9.61 -16.01 2.20
N SER A 11 -8.35 -15.57 2.31
CA SER A 11 -7.86 -14.37 1.63
C SER A 11 -7.15 -14.78 0.34
N VAL A 12 -7.47 -14.06 -0.74
CA VAL A 12 -6.82 -14.18 -2.04
C VAL A 12 -5.85 -13.00 -2.18
N PRO A 13 -4.53 -13.21 -2.32
CA PRO A 13 -3.59 -12.11 -2.55
C PRO A 13 -3.83 -11.51 -3.93
N PHE A 14 -3.54 -10.21 -4.10
CA PHE A 14 -3.62 -9.61 -5.44
C PHE A 14 -2.59 -10.19 -6.40
N ASN A 15 -1.46 -10.68 -5.90
CA ASN A 15 -0.44 -11.37 -6.70
C ASN A 15 -0.88 -12.80 -7.05
N VAL A 16 -0.52 -13.22 -8.24
CA VAL A 16 -0.56 -14.61 -8.66
C VAL A 16 0.85 -15.18 -8.66
N ALA A 17 1.09 -16.27 -7.94
CA ALA A 17 2.41 -16.89 -7.81
C ALA A 17 2.36 -18.41 -7.96
N CYS A 18 3.40 -19.00 -8.59
CA CYS A 18 3.43 -20.45 -8.85
C CYS A 18 3.97 -21.30 -7.68
N GLY A 19 4.60 -20.68 -6.67
CA GLY A 19 5.16 -21.36 -5.50
C GLY A 19 6.49 -22.09 -5.71
N ARG A 20 6.98 -22.26 -6.95
CA ARG A 20 8.11 -23.15 -7.25
C ARG A 20 9.26 -22.54 -8.06
N CYS A 21 9.08 -21.39 -8.69
CA CYS A 21 10.18 -20.71 -9.38
C CYS A 21 11.16 -20.09 -8.38
N ARG A 22 12.29 -19.60 -8.87
CA ARG A 22 13.38 -19.06 -8.05
C ARG A 22 12.91 -17.94 -7.12
N THR A 23 12.15 -16.97 -7.63
CA THR A 23 11.66 -15.84 -6.84
C THR A 23 10.61 -16.27 -5.81
N CYS A 24 9.68 -17.16 -6.17
CA CYS A 24 8.70 -17.69 -5.22
C CYS A 24 9.38 -18.45 -4.07
N ARG A 25 10.42 -19.25 -4.35
CA ARG A 25 11.18 -19.99 -3.31
C ARG A 25 11.97 -19.04 -2.39
N ALA A 26 12.37 -17.88 -2.88
CA ALA A 26 12.98 -16.81 -2.07
C ALA A 26 11.94 -15.99 -1.28
N GLY A 27 10.64 -16.27 -1.47
CA GLY A 27 9.55 -15.50 -0.87
C GLY A 27 9.19 -14.22 -1.61
N ASP A 28 9.78 -13.96 -2.78
CA ASP A 28 9.51 -12.77 -3.61
C ASP A 28 8.37 -13.07 -4.59
N THR A 29 7.20 -13.39 -4.04
CA THR A 29 6.02 -13.85 -4.80
C THR A 29 5.40 -12.77 -5.68
N GLY A 30 5.65 -11.50 -5.42
CA GLY A 30 5.22 -10.37 -6.24
C GLY A 30 5.87 -10.31 -7.63
N VAL A 31 6.99 -11.03 -7.81
CA VAL A 31 7.76 -11.08 -9.07
C VAL A 31 7.96 -12.52 -9.56
N CYS A 32 6.89 -13.31 -9.54
CA CYS A 32 6.91 -14.70 -10.02
C CYS A 32 7.34 -14.78 -11.49
N LEU A 33 8.27 -15.70 -11.81
CA LEU A 33 8.85 -15.87 -13.14
C LEU A 33 8.02 -16.74 -14.09
N THR A 34 6.90 -17.29 -13.63
CA THR A 34 6.16 -18.35 -14.38
C THR A 34 4.78 -17.91 -14.84
N VAL A 35 4.12 -17.02 -14.08
CA VAL A 35 2.69 -16.74 -14.28
C VAL A 35 2.39 -15.67 -15.31
N ASN A 36 3.42 -14.98 -15.78
CA ASN A 36 3.33 -13.97 -16.83
C ASN A 36 4.46 -14.18 -17.84
N PRO A 37 4.15 -14.53 -19.10
CA PRO A 37 5.20 -14.81 -20.11
C PRO A 37 6.01 -13.58 -20.52
N GLY A 38 5.46 -12.38 -20.38
CA GLY A 38 6.09 -11.14 -20.86
C GLY A 38 7.00 -10.46 -19.84
N LEU A 39 6.61 -10.46 -18.59
CA LEU A 39 7.30 -9.77 -17.49
C LEU A 39 7.22 -10.58 -16.20
N PRO A 40 8.20 -10.48 -15.27
CA PRO A 40 8.07 -11.07 -13.95
C PRO A 40 6.90 -10.51 -13.18
N GLY A 41 6.16 -11.39 -12.50
CA GLY A 41 5.00 -11.06 -11.71
C GLY A 41 3.66 -11.28 -12.39
N GLY A 42 2.64 -11.57 -11.61
CA GLY A 42 1.25 -11.66 -12.02
C GLY A 42 0.36 -11.03 -10.97
N ALA A 43 -0.65 -10.29 -11.41
CA ALA A 43 -1.59 -9.64 -10.52
C ALA A 43 -2.99 -9.54 -11.15
N TYR A 44 -4.01 -9.68 -10.33
CA TYR A 44 -5.39 -9.56 -10.76
C TYR A 44 -5.71 -8.13 -11.20
N GLY A 45 -6.22 -7.99 -12.45
CA GLY A 45 -6.67 -6.71 -12.99
C GLY A 45 -5.57 -5.70 -13.32
N TYR A 46 -4.30 -6.06 -13.24
CA TYR A 46 -3.20 -5.17 -13.57
C TYR A 46 -2.72 -5.37 -15.01
N VAL A 47 -2.57 -4.27 -15.77
CA VAL A 47 -2.41 -4.27 -17.23
C VAL A 47 -1.22 -5.11 -17.72
N ASP A 48 -0.05 -4.93 -17.15
CA ASP A 48 1.19 -5.59 -17.62
C ASP A 48 1.60 -6.83 -16.80
N MET A 49 0.74 -7.29 -15.88
CA MET A 49 1.06 -8.39 -14.96
C MET A 49 0.28 -9.68 -15.27
N GLY A 50 0.22 -10.04 -16.54
CA GLY A 50 -0.45 -11.24 -17.03
C GLY A 50 -1.92 -11.02 -17.37
N GLY A 51 -2.53 -11.97 -18.05
CA GLY A 51 -3.94 -11.91 -18.48
C GLY A 51 -4.94 -12.24 -17.36
N TRP A 52 -4.64 -11.93 -16.10
CA TRP A 52 -5.48 -12.24 -14.95
C TRP A 52 -6.60 -11.20 -14.83
N ILE A 53 -7.85 -11.67 -14.96
CA ILE A 53 -9.04 -10.83 -14.80
C ILE A 53 -9.12 -10.36 -13.34
N GLY A 54 -9.57 -9.12 -13.11
CA GLY A 54 -9.68 -8.52 -11.78
C GLY A 54 -10.55 -9.32 -10.81
N GLY A 55 -10.25 -9.21 -9.50
CA GLY A 55 -10.94 -9.91 -8.43
C GLY A 55 -12.26 -9.28 -7.98
N GLN A 56 -12.72 -8.19 -8.59
CA GLN A 56 -13.98 -7.52 -8.26
C GLN A 56 -15.15 -8.22 -8.97
N ALA A 57 -15.49 -9.41 -8.51
CA ALA A 57 -16.46 -10.31 -9.13
C ALA A 57 -17.10 -11.22 -8.07
N ARG A 58 -18.24 -11.83 -8.43
CA ARG A 58 -18.90 -12.85 -7.58
C ARG A 58 -18.07 -14.13 -7.44
N TYR A 59 -17.29 -14.45 -8.47
CA TYR A 59 -16.42 -15.63 -8.51
C TYR A 59 -15.08 -15.27 -9.11
N VAL A 60 -14.01 -15.73 -8.48
CA VAL A 60 -12.64 -15.47 -8.91
C VAL A 60 -11.89 -16.79 -9.04
N MET A 61 -11.28 -17.02 -10.20
CA MET A 61 -10.41 -18.18 -10.38
C MET A 61 -9.05 -17.93 -9.72
N THR A 62 -8.66 -18.79 -8.80
CA THR A 62 -7.34 -18.70 -8.15
C THR A 62 -6.46 -19.86 -8.57
N PRO A 63 -5.46 -19.63 -9.45
CA PRO A 63 -4.48 -20.67 -9.80
C PRO A 63 -3.56 -20.95 -8.61
N TYR A 64 -3.02 -22.18 -8.57
CA TYR A 64 -2.16 -22.64 -7.47
C TYR A 64 -2.78 -22.40 -6.08
N ALA A 65 -4.05 -22.73 -5.92
CA ALA A 65 -4.87 -22.34 -4.77
C ALA A 65 -4.25 -22.72 -3.42
N ASP A 66 -3.70 -23.93 -3.28
CA ASP A 66 -3.05 -24.39 -2.04
C ASP A 66 -1.80 -23.58 -1.67
N PHE A 67 -1.20 -22.86 -2.64
CA PHE A 67 -0.07 -21.98 -2.39
C PHE A 67 -0.51 -20.53 -2.17
N ASN A 68 -1.45 -20.02 -2.98
CA ASN A 68 -1.84 -18.61 -2.96
C ASN A 68 -2.88 -18.26 -1.89
N LEU A 69 -3.76 -19.21 -1.51
CA LEU A 69 -4.84 -18.91 -0.57
C LEU A 69 -4.37 -18.95 0.88
N LEU A 70 -4.71 -17.92 1.64
CA LEU A 70 -4.59 -17.94 3.09
C LEU A 70 -5.94 -18.34 3.70
N LYS A 71 -6.02 -19.56 4.25
CA LYS A 71 -7.19 -20.03 4.97
C LYS A 71 -7.24 -19.43 6.38
N PHE A 72 -8.39 -18.93 6.78
CA PHE A 72 -8.64 -18.48 8.15
C PHE A 72 -8.96 -19.68 9.05
N PRO A 73 -8.43 -19.65 10.30
CA PRO A 73 -8.50 -20.83 11.18
C PRO A 73 -9.92 -21.11 11.69
N ASP A 74 -10.71 -20.08 11.92
CA ASP A 74 -12.08 -20.18 12.44
C ASP A 74 -13.02 -19.33 11.57
N ARG A 75 -14.16 -19.92 11.19
CA ARG A 75 -15.13 -19.32 10.28
C ARG A 75 -15.87 -18.14 10.92
N ASP A 76 -16.33 -18.29 12.15
CA ASP A 76 -17.17 -17.29 12.81
C ASP A 76 -16.33 -16.09 13.20
N GLN A 77 -15.11 -16.32 13.69
CA GLN A 77 -14.14 -15.27 13.95
C GLN A 77 -13.79 -14.51 12.66
N ALA A 78 -13.58 -15.23 11.54
CA ALA A 78 -13.28 -14.60 10.26
C ALA A 78 -14.45 -13.75 9.77
N LEU A 79 -15.68 -14.20 9.88
CA LEU A 79 -16.85 -13.43 9.47
C LEU A 79 -17.05 -12.19 10.37
N ALA A 80 -16.82 -12.31 11.67
CA ALA A 80 -16.88 -11.16 12.60
C ALA A 80 -15.84 -10.06 12.28
N LYS A 81 -14.70 -10.44 11.69
CA LYS A 81 -13.60 -9.53 11.35
C LYS A 81 -13.39 -9.36 9.84
N ILE A 82 -14.40 -9.70 9.04
CA ILE A 82 -14.25 -9.79 7.59
C ILE A 82 -13.82 -8.47 6.95
N ARG A 83 -14.25 -7.33 7.46
CA ARG A 83 -13.85 -6.00 6.94
C ARG A 83 -12.34 -5.77 7.08
N ASP A 84 -11.77 -6.12 8.23
CA ASP A 84 -10.33 -6.02 8.47
C ASP A 84 -9.57 -7.07 7.64
N LEU A 85 -10.05 -8.31 7.60
CA LEU A 85 -9.41 -9.41 6.89
C LEU A 85 -9.41 -9.23 5.37
N THR A 86 -10.37 -8.49 4.80
CA THR A 86 -10.38 -8.14 3.37
C THR A 86 -9.14 -7.32 2.98
N MET A 87 -8.57 -6.55 3.91
CA MET A 87 -7.38 -5.73 3.65
C MET A 87 -6.09 -6.56 3.51
N LEU A 88 -6.13 -7.87 3.83
CA LEU A 88 -4.99 -8.78 3.68
C LEU A 88 -4.68 -9.15 2.23
N SER A 89 -5.60 -8.92 1.30
CA SER A 89 -5.38 -9.21 -0.11
C SER A 89 -4.38 -8.28 -0.78
N ASP A 90 -4.24 -7.03 -0.27
CA ASP A 90 -3.40 -6.00 -0.88
C ASP A 90 -2.90 -4.97 0.15
N ILE A 91 -3.74 -3.96 0.50
CA ILE A 91 -3.26 -2.70 1.08
C ILE A 91 -2.53 -2.85 2.41
N LEU A 92 -2.96 -3.77 3.29
CA LEU A 92 -2.29 -3.96 4.57
C LEU A 92 -0.92 -4.62 4.40
N PRO A 93 -0.75 -5.74 3.65
CA PRO A 93 0.57 -6.26 3.33
C PRO A 93 1.45 -5.26 2.57
N THR A 94 0.87 -4.43 1.70
CA THR A 94 1.60 -3.42 0.93
C THR A 94 2.14 -2.32 1.85
N GLY A 95 1.32 -1.77 2.73
CA GLY A 95 1.77 -0.80 3.72
C GLY A 95 2.78 -1.39 4.71
N PHE A 96 2.58 -2.65 5.13
CA PHE A 96 3.51 -3.33 6.02
C PHE A 96 4.86 -3.59 5.35
N HIS A 97 4.86 -4.05 4.10
CA HIS A 97 6.07 -4.22 3.30
C HIS A 97 6.85 -2.91 3.19
N ALA A 98 6.16 -1.81 2.88
CA ALA A 98 6.76 -0.49 2.81
C ALA A 98 7.47 -0.10 4.11
N ALA A 99 6.80 -0.27 5.25
CA ALA A 99 7.36 0.05 6.56
C ALA A 99 8.57 -0.84 6.90
N VAL A 100 8.48 -2.16 6.62
CA VAL A 100 9.62 -3.09 6.79
C VAL A 100 10.79 -2.70 5.89
N LYS A 101 10.53 -2.32 4.64
CA LYS A 101 11.57 -1.92 3.68
C LYS A 101 12.15 -0.55 3.98
N ALA A 102 11.38 0.35 4.56
CA ALA A 102 11.89 1.59 5.15
C ALA A 102 12.66 1.35 6.47
N GLN A 103 12.82 0.11 6.91
CA GLN A 103 13.53 -0.28 8.14
C GLN A 103 12.91 0.33 9.40
N VAL A 104 11.59 0.51 9.42
CA VAL A 104 10.88 1.01 10.60
C VAL A 104 11.05 0.03 11.76
N GLY A 105 11.38 0.55 12.92
CA GLY A 105 11.52 -0.20 14.17
C GLY A 105 11.14 0.63 15.39
N ALA A 106 11.40 0.09 16.57
CA ALA A 106 11.10 0.77 17.83
C ALA A 106 11.85 2.11 17.93
N GLY A 107 11.09 3.18 18.18
CA GLY A 107 11.61 4.53 18.31
C GLY A 107 11.79 5.31 17.00
N SER A 108 11.55 4.71 15.82
CA SER A 108 11.70 5.40 14.54
C SER A 108 10.76 6.60 14.41
N ILE A 109 11.26 7.66 13.81
CA ILE A 109 10.48 8.79 13.30
C ILE A 109 10.19 8.53 11.83
N VAL A 110 8.91 8.45 11.47
CA VAL A 110 8.46 8.03 10.14
C VAL A 110 7.62 9.12 9.49
N TYR A 111 7.91 9.41 8.22
CA TYR A 111 7.04 10.19 7.37
C TYR A 111 6.48 9.32 6.24
N VAL A 112 5.16 9.40 6.04
CA VAL A 112 4.44 8.73 4.96
C VAL A 112 3.90 9.79 4.00
N ALA A 113 4.29 9.75 2.74
CA ALA A 113 3.74 10.58 1.69
C ALA A 113 2.49 9.91 1.11
N GLY A 114 1.37 10.63 1.10
CA GLY A 114 0.07 10.18 0.63
C GLY A 114 -0.81 9.57 1.75
N CYS A 115 -1.97 10.17 1.97
CA CYS A 115 -2.95 9.77 2.98
C CYS A 115 -4.11 8.94 2.37
N GLY A 116 -3.83 8.21 1.29
CA GLY A 116 -4.72 7.22 0.72
C GLY A 116 -4.71 5.90 1.52
N PRO A 117 -5.50 4.89 1.12
CA PRO A 117 -5.59 3.62 1.84
C PRO A 117 -4.25 2.91 2.05
N VAL A 118 -3.34 2.93 1.06
CA VAL A 118 -1.99 2.35 1.19
C VAL A 118 -1.14 3.14 2.18
N GLY A 119 -1.19 4.48 2.13
CA GLY A 119 -0.46 5.34 3.07
C GLY A 119 -0.94 5.17 4.51
N LEU A 120 -2.26 5.12 4.74
CA LEU A 120 -2.83 4.83 6.05
C LEU A 120 -2.45 3.43 6.56
N ALA A 121 -2.43 2.43 5.68
CA ALA A 121 -1.97 1.08 6.01
C ALA A 121 -0.47 1.06 6.35
N ALA A 122 0.36 1.85 5.65
CA ALA A 122 1.78 2.00 5.93
C ALA A 122 2.00 2.71 7.28
N ALA A 123 1.26 3.78 7.57
CA ALA A 123 1.29 4.48 8.86
C ALA A 123 0.88 3.57 10.02
N ALA A 124 -0.19 2.79 9.85
CA ALA A 124 -0.62 1.80 10.84
C ALA A 124 0.44 0.70 11.05
N SER A 125 1.06 0.26 9.98
CA SER A 125 2.15 -0.73 10.01
C SER A 125 3.40 -0.19 10.70
N ALA A 126 3.77 1.06 10.44
CA ALA A 126 4.87 1.73 11.12
C ALA A 126 4.64 1.78 12.64
N ARG A 127 3.43 2.11 13.07
CA ARG A 127 3.03 2.08 14.48
C ARG A 127 3.08 0.66 15.06
N LEU A 128 2.61 -0.34 14.31
CA LEU A 128 2.66 -1.75 14.72
C LEU A 128 4.11 -2.23 14.90
N LEU A 129 5.05 -1.73 14.10
CA LEU A 129 6.49 -2.01 14.18
C LEU A 129 7.23 -1.23 15.27
N GLY A 130 6.54 -0.30 15.97
CA GLY A 130 7.08 0.42 17.12
C GLY A 130 7.62 1.82 16.84
N ALA A 131 7.24 2.45 15.72
CA ALA A 131 7.59 3.84 15.46
C ALA A 131 7.13 4.76 16.61
N ALA A 132 7.98 5.70 17.02
CA ALA A 132 7.66 6.67 18.05
C ALA A 132 6.76 7.80 17.52
N VAL A 133 7.02 8.25 16.28
CA VAL A 133 6.24 9.27 15.61
C VAL A 133 5.91 8.79 14.20
N VAL A 134 4.66 8.94 13.79
CA VAL A 134 4.21 8.67 12.42
C VAL A 134 3.47 9.89 11.89
N MET A 135 4.14 10.62 11.02
CA MET A 135 3.58 11.74 10.27
C MET A 135 3.07 11.25 8.92
N ILE A 136 1.96 11.82 8.44
CA ILE A 136 1.39 11.49 7.14
C ILE A 136 1.01 12.75 6.39
N GLY A 137 1.54 12.92 5.18
CA GLY A 137 1.36 14.11 4.36
C GLY A 137 0.39 13.90 3.20
N ASP A 138 -0.48 14.87 2.95
CA ASP A 138 -1.37 14.91 1.80
C ASP A 138 -1.75 16.36 1.48
N MET A 139 -2.33 16.58 0.29
CA MET A 139 -2.95 17.84 -0.11
C MET A 139 -4.46 17.86 0.16
N ASN A 140 -5.07 16.71 0.41
CA ASN A 140 -6.50 16.56 0.66
C ASN A 140 -6.81 16.72 2.15
N LYS A 141 -7.54 17.79 2.49
CA LYS A 141 -7.89 18.13 3.88
C LYS A 141 -8.78 17.10 4.57
N GLU A 142 -9.68 16.44 3.83
CA GLU A 142 -10.57 15.42 4.41
C GLU A 142 -9.78 14.16 4.78
N ARG A 143 -8.83 13.74 3.92
CA ARG A 143 -7.92 12.65 4.21
C ARG A 143 -7.03 12.94 5.42
N LEU A 144 -6.51 14.17 5.51
CA LEU A 144 -5.71 14.60 6.67
C LEU A 144 -6.54 14.64 7.98
N ALA A 145 -7.79 15.11 7.90
CA ALA A 145 -8.70 15.10 9.05
C ALA A 145 -8.96 13.67 9.55
N HIS A 146 -9.23 12.74 8.63
CA HIS A 146 -9.39 11.32 8.97
C HIS A 146 -8.10 10.72 9.55
N ALA A 147 -6.93 11.02 8.98
CA ALA A 147 -5.65 10.55 9.52
C ALA A 147 -5.44 10.99 10.97
N LYS A 148 -5.82 12.24 11.30
CA LYS A 148 -5.78 12.77 12.67
C LYS A 148 -6.75 12.03 13.60
N GLU A 149 -7.98 11.78 13.14
CA GLU A 149 -8.99 11.03 13.89
C GLU A 149 -8.50 9.62 14.28
N VAL A 150 -7.80 8.94 13.36
CA VAL A 150 -7.25 7.61 13.63
C VAL A 150 -5.87 7.62 14.29
N GLY A 151 -5.40 8.80 14.71
CA GLY A 151 -4.26 8.99 15.62
C GLY A 151 -2.89 9.11 14.94
N PHE A 152 -2.84 9.58 13.69
CA PHE A 152 -1.59 9.97 13.02
C PHE A 152 -1.40 11.48 13.03
N GLU A 153 -0.16 11.95 12.88
CA GLU A 153 0.16 13.36 12.79
C GLU A 153 0.05 13.83 11.34
N PRO A 154 -0.97 14.65 10.98
CA PRO A 154 -1.18 15.08 9.60
C PRO A 154 -0.26 16.24 9.24
N ILE A 155 0.28 16.20 8.02
CA ILE A 155 1.08 17.27 7.40
C ILE A 155 0.32 17.80 6.18
N ASP A 156 -0.19 19.03 6.25
CA ASP A 156 -0.86 19.70 5.12
C ASP A 156 0.18 20.27 4.15
N LEU A 157 0.35 19.58 3.02
CA LEU A 157 1.31 19.97 1.98
C LEU A 157 0.93 21.25 1.22
N ASN A 158 -0.30 21.77 1.40
CA ASN A 158 -0.66 23.08 0.83
C ASN A 158 -0.16 24.25 1.68
N SER A 159 0.25 24.02 2.92
CA SER A 159 0.65 25.08 3.84
C SER A 159 2.05 25.64 3.57
N HIS A 160 2.94 24.82 2.99
CA HIS A 160 4.31 25.19 2.67
C HIS A 160 4.90 24.30 1.56
N ASP A 161 5.80 24.82 0.73
CA ASP A 161 6.43 24.10 -0.37
C ASP A 161 7.64 23.23 0.05
N ARG A 162 8.23 23.51 1.23
CA ARG A 162 9.35 22.76 1.79
C ARG A 162 8.90 21.81 2.90
N ILE A 163 8.83 20.55 2.58
CA ILE A 163 8.39 19.50 3.52
C ILE A 163 9.25 19.42 4.78
N GLY A 164 10.56 19.70 4.69
CA GLY A 164 11.45 19.71 5.85
C GLY A 164 11.02 20.70 6.93
N GLU A 165 10.53 21.90 6.56
CA GLU A 165 10.04 22.89 7.50
C GLU A 165 8.73 22.43 8.18
N LEU A 166 7.87 21.72 7.45
CA LEU A 166 6.65 21.13 8.01
C LEU A 166 6.96 20.03 9.02
N ILE A 167 7.95 19.19 8.73
CA ILE A 167 8.43 18.15 9.63
C ILE A 167 9.07 18.78 10.89
N GLU A 168 9.92 19.78 10.70
CA GLU A 168 10.58 20.50 11.80
C GLU A 168 9.58 21.14 12.77
N ALA A 169 8.48 21.69 12.24
CA ALA A 169 7.41 22.27 13.06
C ALA A 169 6.75 21.22 13.98
N VAL A 170 6.79 19.94 13.64
CA VAL A 170 6.19 18.85 14.45
C VAL A 170 7.17 18.25 15.45
N ILE A 171 8.40 17.98 15.00
CA ILE A 171 9.37 17.21 15.79
C ILE A 171 10.63 17.99 16.21
N GLY A 172 10.76 19.25 15.74
CA GLY A 172 11.92 20.09 16.05
C GLY A 172 13.17 19.83 15.18
N GLU A 173 13.07 18.92 14.20
CA GLU A 173 14.15 18.59 13.26
C GLU A 173 13.57 18.41 11.84
N PRO A 174 14.26 18.88 10.77
CA PRO A 174 13.75 18.80 9.40
C PRO A 174 13.97 17.43 8.72
N VAL A 175 14.28 16.37 9.50
CA VAL A 175 14.64 15.04 8.99
C VAL A 175 13.92 13.93 9.74
N VAL A 176 13.72 12.79 9.04
CA VAL A 176 13.12 11.58 9.58
C VAL A 176 14.05 10.38 9.42
N ASP A 177 13.86 9.33 10.23
CA ASP A 177 14.60 8.07 10.08
C ASP A 177 14.19 7.31 8.83
N CYS A 178 12.87 7.26 8.59
CA CYS A 178 12.23 6.44 7.58
C CYS A 178 11.24 7.28 6.77
N PHE A 179 11.32 7.17 5.45
CA PHE A 179 10.35 7.77 4.53
C PHE A 179 9.59 6.66 3.79
N ILE A 180 8.29 6.83 3.61
CA ILE A 180 7.46 5.91 2.83
C ILE A 180 6.73 6.72 1.74
N ASP A 181 6.97 6.36 0.47
CA ASP A 181 6.27 6.94 -0.68
C ASP A 181 5.07 6.07 -1.05
N ALA A 182 3.87 6.49 -0.63
CA ALA A 182 2.60 5.84 -0.98
C ALA A 182 1.79 6.61 -2.04
N VAL A 183 2.43 7.50 -2.79
CA VAL A 183 1.85 8.30 -3.88
C VAL A 183 2.20 7.70 -5.24
N GLY A 184 3.49 7.59 -5.57
CA GLY A 184 3.95 7.09 -6.86
C GLY A 184 3.95 8.14 -7.98
N PHE A 185 3.84 7.67 -9.25
CA PHE A 185 4.03 8.50 -10.44
C PHE A 185 2.95 9.58 -10.64
N GLU A 186 1.79 9.48 -10.00
CA GLU A 186 0.72 10.49 -10.03
C GLU A 186 0.95 11.67 -9.08
N ALA A 187 2.16 11.77 -8.50
CA ALA A 187 2.51 12.83 -7.56
C ALA A 187 2.32 14.23 -8.16
N LYS A 188 1.80 15.13 -7.34
CA LYS A 188 1.59 16.54 -7.69
C LYS A 188 2.51 17.43 -6.88
N GLY A 189 3.10 18.43 -7.55
CA GLY A 189 3.86 19.48 -6.89
C GLY A 189 2.97 20.50 -6.20
N HIS A 190 3.59 21.39 -5.45
CA HIS A 190 2.92 22.57 -4.89
C HIS A 190 2.30 23.39 -6.04
N GLY A 191 0.99 23.57 -6.04
CA GLY A 191 0.25 24.16 -7.16
C GLY A 191 -0.50 23.18 -8.04
N GLY A 192 -0.46 21.87 -7.73
CA GLY A 192 -1.33 20.84 -8.28
C GLY A 192 -0.92 20.25 -9.64
N ALA A 193 0.20 20.72 -10.23
CA ALA A 193 0.72 20.13 -11.47
C ALA A 193 1.37 18.77 -11.21
N GLU A 194 1.19 17.82 -12.12
CA GLU A 194 1.85 16.53 -12.06
C GLU A 194 3.38 16.67 -12.10
N GLN A 195 4.03 16.06 -11.12
CA GLN A 195 5.48 16.02 -10.97
C GLN A 195 5.90 14.65 -10.44
N PRO A 196 6.00 13.62 -11.29
CA PRO A 196 6.22 12.24 -10.87
C PRO A 196 7.45 11.99 -9.98
N ALA A 197 8.48 12.85 -10.09
CA ALA A 197 9.71 12.73 -9.31
C ALA A 197 9.68 13.49 -7.96
N VAL A 198 8.64 14.30 -7.68
CA VAL A 198 8.66 15.24 -6.54
C VAL A 198 8.76 14.51 -5.21
N VAL A 199 7.99 13.46 -5.00
CA VAL A 199 7.97 12.71 -3.72
C VAL A 199 9.30 12.00 -3.47
N LEU A 200 9.90 11.39 -4.51
CA LEU A 200 11.21 10.74 -4.38
C LEU A 200 12.34 11.75 -4.10
N ASN A 201 12.28 12.94 -4.70
CA ASN A 201 13.26 14.00 -4.42
C ASN A 201 13.08 14.53 -2.99
N GLN A 202 11.85 14.74 -2.52
CA GLN A 202 11.56 15.10 -1.13
C GLN A 202 12.03 14.01 -0.16
N ALA A 203 11.82 12.72 -0.51
CA ALA A 203 12.30 11.61 0.30
C ALA A 203 13.82 11.66 0.51
N MET A 204 14.59 11.90 -0.55
CA MET A 204 16.06 12.06 -0.43
C MET A 204 16.46 13.27 0.41
N ASP A 205 15.68 14.35 0.34
CA ASP A 205 15.96 15.57 1.10
C ASP A 205 15.73 15.39 2.60
N VAL A 206 14.56 14.90 3.01
CA VAL A 206 14.17 14.84 4.42
C VAL A 206 14.51 13.53 5.14
N THR A 207 14.94 12.48 4.44
CA THR A 207 15.46 11.28 5.11
C THR A 207 16.88 11.54 5.60
N ARG A 208 17.17 11.22 6.86
CA ARG A 208 18.48 11.41 7.46
C ARG A 208 19.59 10.65 6.75
N TYR A 209 20.83 10.95 7.11
CA TYR A 209 22.00 10.14 6.73
C TYR A 209 21.82 8.70 7.17
N ALA A 210 22.15 7.75 6.29
CA ALA A 210 21.95 6.31 6.46
C ALA A 210 20.50 5.91 6.78
N GLY A 211 19.51 6.78 6.49
CA GLY A 211 18.09 6.47 6.61
C GLY A 211 17.57 5.63 5.44
N SER A 212 16.33 5.16 5.51
CA SER A 212 15.77 4.24 4.54
C SER A 212 14.43 4.72 3.96
N ILE A 213 14.25 4.47 2.67
CA ILE A 213 13.09 4.90 1.89
C ILE A 213 12.38 3.66 1.34
N GLY A 214 11.14 3.42 1.78
CA GLY A 214 10.25 2.39 1.26
C GLY A 214 9.30 2.97 0.21
N ILE A 215 9.20 2.34 -0.95
CA ILE A 215 8.47 2.88 -2.10
C ILE A 215 7.43 1.84 -2.56
N PRO A 216 6.26 1.77 -1.92
CA PRO A 216 5.11 1.01 -2.42
C PRO A 216 4.36 1.77 -3.51
N GLY A 217 4.60 3.07 -3.65
CA GLY A 217 4.05 3.91 -4.72
C GLY A 217 4.32 3.30 -6.09
N LEU A 218 3.31 3.32 -6.95
CA LEU A 218 3.41 2.73 -8.27
C LEU A 218 4.22 3.63 -9.20
N TYR A 219 5.24 3.04 -9.84
CA TYR A 219 5.98 3.66 -10.94
C TYR A 219 5.92 2.75 -12.15
N VAL A 220 5.40 3.28 -13.26
CA VAL A 220 5.16 2.51 -14.48
C VAL A 220 6.37 2.51 -15.41
N THR A 221 6.53 1.45 -16.21
CA THR A 221 7.62 1.34 -17.19
C THR A 221 7.39 2.19 -18.43
N LYS A 222 6.16 2.63 -18.65
CA LYS A 222 5.74 3.56 -19.71
C LYS A 222 4.47 4.26 -19.26
N ASP A 223 4.41 5.56 -19.46
CA ASP A 223 3.21 6.38 -19.25
C ASP A 223 2.92 7.21 -20.51
N PRO A 224 2.21 6.63 -21.50
CA PRO A 224 1.94 7.29 -22.75
C PRO A 224 1.03 8.54 -22.62
N GLY A 225 0.32 8.68 -21.49
CA GLY A 225 -0.50 9.85 -21.15
C GLY A 225 0.24 10.98 -20.48
N SER A 226 1.50 10.77 -20.07
CA SER A 226 2.29 11.78 -19.36
C SER A 226 2.60 13.01 -20.21
N HIS A 227 2.46 14.18 -19.61
CA HIS A 227 2.89 15.45 -20.19
C HIS A 227 4.41 15.58 -20.25
N ASP A 228 5.15 14.87 -19.38
CA ASP A 228 6.61 14.85 -19.36
C ASP A 228 7.18 13.73 -20.26
N LYS A 229 8.11 14.11 -21.15
CA LYS A 229 8.73 13.16 -22.10
C LYS A 229 9.56 12.05 -21.45
N GLN A 230 10.08 12.28 -20.24
CA GLN A 230 10.85 11.25 -19.52
C GLN A 230 9.89 10.27 -18.88
N SER A 231 8.87 10.76 -18.18
CA SER A 231 7.83 9.92 -17.55
C SER A 231 7.09 9.07 -18.59
N ALA A 232 6.82 9.61 -19.79
CA ALA A 232 6.25 8.84 -20.90
C ALA A 232 7.08 7.58 -21.27
N LYS A 233 8.37 7.55 -20.95
CA LYS A 233 9.28 6.43 -21.15
C LYS A 233 9.58 5.65 -19.86
N GLY A 234 8.88 5.95 -18.77
CA GLY A 234 9.16 5.35 -17.46
C GLY A 234 10.43 5.83 -16.79
N ALA A 235 10.96 7.00 -17.21
CA ALA A 235 12.17 7.60 -16.64
C ALA A 235 11.83 8.79 -15.75
N LEU A 236 12.61 8.98 -14.67
CA LEU A 236 12.43 10.07 -13.72
C LEU A 236 13.74 10.85 -13.54
N SER A 237 13.62 12.18 -13.35
CA SER A 237 14.76 13.04 -12.98
C SER A 237 14.89 13.07 -11.46
N LEU A 238 15.88 12.36 -10.93
CA LEU A 238 16.10 12.23 -9.49
C LEU A 238 17.42 12.92 -9.07
N ASN A 239 17.40 13.56 -7.90
CA ASN A 239 18.59 14.10 -7.23
C ASN A 239 19.42 12.97 -6.57
N PHE A 240 19.68 11.90 -7.32
CA PHE A 240 20.25 10.64 -6.80
C PHE A 240 21.62 10.86 -6.13
N GLY A 241 22.40 11.86 -6.58
CA GLY A 241 23.66 12.24 -5.95
C GLY A 241 23.50 12.66 -4.48
N LEU A 242 22.37 13.27 -4.12
CA LEU A 242 22.05 13.59 -2.72
C LEU A 242 21.79 12.31 -1.90
N GLY A 243 20.96 11.39 -2.41
CA GLY A 243 20.71 10.12 -1.75
C GLY A 243 22.00 9.29 -1.56
N TRP A 244 22.88 9.29 -2.59
CA TRP A 244 24.19 8.63 -2.52
C TRP A 244 25.07 9.27 -1.43
N SER A 245 25.18 10.61 -1.39
CA SER A 245 26.01 11.32 -0.41
C SER A 245 25.53 11.12 1.02
N LYS A 246 24.21 10.91 1.22
CA LYS A 246 23.60 10.60 2.51
C LYS A 246 23.64 9.11 2.86
N SER A 247 24.19 8.23 2.01
CA SER A 247 24.18 6.77 2.20
C SER A 247 22.79 6.20 2.45
N GLN A 248 21.79 6.72 1.77
CA GLN A 248 20.39 6.30 1.93
C GLN A 248 20.10 4.97 1.23
N SER A 249 19.16 4.19 1.76
CA SER A 249 18.66 2.95 1.16
C SER A 249 17.33 3.20 0.47
N PHE A 250 17.16 2.62 -0.74
CA PHE A 250 15.93 2.73 -1.52
C PHE A 250 15.38 1.34 -1.79
N HIS A 251 14.12 1.11 -1.44
CA HIS A 251 13.45 -0.18 -1.63
C HIS A 251 12.11 0.01 -2.35
N THR A 252 12.00 -0.56 -3.53
CA THR A 252 10.82 -0.47 -4.40
C THR A 252 10.38 -1.84 -4.87
N GLY A 253 9.23 -1.93 -5.53
CA GLY A 253 8.74 -3.10 -6.23
C GLY A 253 7.42 -3.63 -5.71
N GLN A 254 6.94 -4.69 -6.36
CA GLN A 254 5.68 -5.34 -6.03
C GLN A 254 5.76 -6.07 -4.67
N THR A 255 4.77 -5.82 -3.84
CA THR A 255 4.68 -6.44 -2.52
C THR A 255 4.48 -7.95 -2.62
N PRO A 256 5.32 -8.77 -1.97
CA PRO A 256 5.11 -10.21 -1.86
C PRO A 256 4.09 -10.49 -0.74
N VAL A 257 2.78 -10.37 -1.03
CA VAL A 257 1.68 -10.47 -0.04
C VAL A 257 1.79 -11.73 0.83
N LEU A 258 2.12 -12.87 0.24
CA LEU A 258 2.24 -14.14 0.94
C LEU A 258 3.33 -14.17 2.04
N ARG A 259 4.31 -13.26 1.96
CA ARG A 259 5.35 -13.10 2.99
C ARG A 259 4.78 -12.56 4.31
N TYR A 260 3.70 -11.78 4.24
CA TYR A 260 3.19 -10.99 5.36
C TYR A 260 1.78 -11.35 5.81
N ASN A 261 0.93 -11.87 4.91
CA ASN A 261 -0.49 -12.02 5.17
C ASN A 261 -0.81 -12.89 6.39
N ARG A 262 -0.03 -13.95 6.65
CA ARG A 262 -0.25 -14.84 7.81
C ARG A 262 -0.01 -14.12 9.14
N GLN A 263 1.09 -13.38 9.27
CA GLN A 263 1.38 -12.64 10.51
C GLN A 263 0.41 -11.47 10.71
N LEU A 264 0.00 -10.80 9.62
CA LEU A 264 -0.97 -9.71 9.67
C LEU A 264 -2.39 -10.23 9.97
N MET A 265 -2.75 -11.41 9.50
CA MET A 265 -3.97 -12.11 9.93
C MET A 265 -3.99 -12.27 11.45
N GLN A 266 -2.89 -12.72 12.06
CA GLN A 266 -2.81 -12.84 13.51
C GLN A 266 -2.96 -11.48 14.21
N ALA A 267 -2.34 -10.43 13.67
CA ALA A 267 -2.49 -9.09 14.22
C ALA A 267 -3.95 -8.60 14.19
N ILE A 268 -4.70 -8.92 13.12
CA ILE A 268 -6.14 -8.60 13.01
C ILE A 268 -6.95 -9.46 13.99
N LEU A 269 -6.76 -10.78 13.98
CA LEU A 269 -7.55 -11.70 14.80
C LEU A 269 -7.40 -11.43 16.30
N HIS A 270 -6.26 -10.88 16.72
CA HIS A 270 -5.96 -10.49 18.11
C HIS A 270 -6.08 -8.98 18.38
N ASP A 271 -6.83 -8.24 17.59
CA ASP A 271 -7.15 -6.81 17.78
C ASP A 271 -5.94 -5.88 17.91
N ARG A 272 -4.82 -6.23 17.26
CA ARG A 272 -3.61 -5.40 17.27
C ARG A 272 -3.66 -4.26 16.25
N ILE A 273 -4.49 -4.41 15.22
CA ILE A 273 -4.65 -3.42 14.14
C ILE A 273 -6.10 -3.40 13.61
N PRO A 274 -6.89 -2.37 13.91
CA PRO A 274 -8.24 -2.19 13.38
C PRO A 274 -8.17 -1.52 12.00
N ILE A 275 -7.65 -2.24 11.01
CA ILE A 275 -7.27 -1.66 9.71
C ILE A 275 -8.49 -1.14 8.93
N ALA A 276 -9.65 -1.79 9.01
CA ALA A 276 -10.86 -1.33 8.35
C ALA A 276 -11.29 0.07 8.83
N LYS A 277 -11.18 0.34 10.15
CA LYS A 277 -11.41 1.67 10.71
C LYS A 277 -10.35 2.67 10.24
N ILE A 278 -9.08 2.27 10.27
CA ILE A 278 -7.95 3.15 9.90
C ILE A 278 -8.08 3.63 8.45
N VAL A 279 -8.46 2.75 7.52
CA VAL A 279 -8.62 3.12 6.10
C VAL A 279 -10.03 3.59 5.74
N ASN A 280 -10.89 3.79 6.73
CA ASN A 280 -12.30 4.17 6.55
C ASN A 280 -13.01 3.24 5.54
N ALA A 281 -13.01 1.93 5.83
CA ALA A 281 -13.57 0.94 4.94
C ALA A 281 -15.10 1.02 4.90
N GLN A 282 -15.65 1.27 3.71
CA GLN A 282 -17.10 1.29 3.45
C GLN A 282 -17.49 0.11 2.57
N VAL A 283 -18.51 -0.62 3.00
CA VAL A 283 -19.03 -1.77 2.25
C VAL A 283 -20.10 -1.28 1.28
N ILE A 284 -19.91 -1.62 -0.01
CA ILE A 284 -20.87 -1.33 -1.08
C ILE A 284 -21.18 -2.60 -1.88
N SER A 285 -22.27 -2.58 -2.65
CA SER A 285 -22.59 -3.68 -3.55
C SER A 285 -21.61 -3.72 -4.74
N LEU A 286 -21.56 -4.85 -5.44
CA LEU A 286 -20.79 -4.96 -6.68
C LEU A 286 -21.34 -4.01 -7.77
N GLU A 287 -22.64 -3.81 -7.78
CA GLU A 287 -23.35 -2.94 -8.71
C GLU A 287 -23.01 -1.45 -8.51
N ASP A 288 -22.65 -1.07 -7.26
CA ASP A 288 -22.23 0.31 -6.92
C ASP A 288 -20.72 0.56 -7.16
N ALA A 289 -19.97 -0.45 -7.58
CA ALA A 289 -18.53 -0.30 -7.83
C ALA A 289 -18.17 0.85 -8.77
N PRO A 290 -18.87 1.07 -9.92
CA PRO A 290 -18.58 2.21 -10.80
C PRO A 290 -18.69 3.57 -10.10
N LYS A 291 -19.69 3.73 -9.22
CA LYS A 291 -19.83 4.95 -8.40
C LYS A 291 -18.69 5.06 -7.41
N GLY A 292 -18.32 3.96 -6.75
CA GLY A 292 -17.19 3.92 -5.83
C GLY A 292 -15.88 4.36 -6.48
N TYR A 293 -15.61 3.99 -7.73
CA TYR A 293 -14.46 4.47 -8.49
C TYR A 293 -14.50 5.98 -8.72
N VAL A 294 -15.65 6.53 -9.11
CA VAL A 294 -15.83 7.96 -9.34
C VAL A 294 -15.60 8.75 -8.04
N ASP A 295 -16.13 8.26 -6.92
CA ASP A 295 -16.01 8.93 -5.63
C ASP A 295 -14.55 8.86 -5.13
N PHE A 296 -13.88 7.74 -5.31
CA PHE A 296 -12.45 7.58 -4.98
C PHE A 296 -11.55 8.50 -5.82
N ASP A 297 -11.81 8.62 -7.12
CA ASP A 297 -11.07 9.49 -8.04
C ASP A 297 -11.21 10.98 -7.66
N LYS A 298 -12.37 11.37 -7.14
CA LYS A 298 -12.58 12.72 -6.58
C LYS A 298 -11.81 12.97 -5.28
N GLY A 299 -11.18 11.96 -4.72
CA GLY A 299 -10.35 12.05 -3.52
C GLY A 299 -11.07 11.78 -2.21
N GLU A 300 -12.26 11.17 -2.21
CA GLU A 300 -12.93 10.79 -0.96
C GLU A 300 -12.00 9.99 -0.04
N ALA A 301 -12.10 10.27 1.26
CA ALA A 301 -11.26 9.67 2.30
C ALA A 301 -11.77 8.27 2.72
N VAL A 302 -11.95 7.38 1.75
CA VAL A 302 -12.58 6.06 1.95
C VAL A 302 -11.81 4.95 1.25
N LYS A 303 -11.97 3.71 1.75
CA LYS A 303 -11.64 2.47 1.05
C LYS A 303 -12.91 1.68 0.81
N PHE A 304 -13.33 1.55 -0.44
CA PHE A 304 -14.49 0.72 -0.75
C PHE A 304 -14.17 -0.76 -0.69
N VAL A 305 -15.07 -1.52 -0.05
CA VAL A 305 -15.08 -2.99 0.01
C VAL A 305 -16.33 -3.46 -0.69
N LEU A 306 -16.17 -4.25 -1.75
CA LEU A 306 -17.29 -4.79 -2.49
C LEU A 306 -17.82 -6.05 -1.83
N ASP A 307 -19.12 -6.12 -1.58
CA ASP A 307 -19.81 -7.31 -1.08
C ASP A 307 -20.75 -7.88 -2.15
N PRO A 308 -20.24 -8.73 -3.07
CA PRO A 308 -21.01 -9.23 -4.20
C PRO A 308 -22.13 -10.20 -3.81
N HIS A 309 -22.15 -10.69 -2.56
CA HIS A 309 -23.11 -11.67 -2.06
C HIS A 309 -23.99 -11.16 -0.91
N GLY A 310 -23.81 -9.91 -0.46
CA GLY A 310 -24.55 -9.33 0.66
C GLY A 310 -24.29 -10.02 2.00
N THR A 311 -23.07 -10.54 2.19
CA THR A 311 -22.70 -11.32 3.40
C THR A 311 -22.18 -10.42 4.52
N VAL A 312 -21.53 -9.30 4.19
CA VAL A 312 -20.90 -8.39 5.16
C VAL A 312 -21.93 -7.44 5.78
N ALA A 313 -22.89 -6.97 5.01
CA ALA A 313 -23.95 -6.06 5.51
C ALA A 313 -24.87 -6.69 6.57
N LYS A 314 -24.87 -8.02 6.69
CA LYS A 314 -25.64 -8.74 7.71
C LYS A 314 -24.88 -8.99 9.01
N ALA A 315 -23.58 -8.68 9.04
CA ALA A 315 -22.67 -8.89 10.18
C ALA A 315 -22.34 -7.57 10.93
N ALA A 316 -23.05 -6.50 10.63
CA ALA A 316 -22.84 -5.17 11.24
C ALA A 316 -23.83 -4.91 12.38
#